data_f4126093e55a203d770cbf338a2b58de
#
_entry.id   f4126093e55a203d770cbf338a2b58de
#
_cell.length_a   1.000
_cell.length_b   1.000
_cell.length_c   1.000
_cell.angle_alpha   90.00
_cell.angle_beta   90.00
_cell.angle_gamma   90.00
#
_symmetry.space_group_name_H-M   'P 1'
#
loop_
_entity.id
_entity.type
_entity.pdbx_description
1 polymer ?
#
loop_
_entity_poly.entity_id
_entity_poly.type
_entity_poly.pdbx_seq_one_letter_code
_entity_poly.pdbx_strand_id
1 'polypeptide(L)'
;MTQKEFEENKDVEIVSEDESAETQIKKFREKLKECQKLKDEYLAGWQRARADFINARKDEEKERKEFIRFAQRNILEKLLDLADNFDLAFANRDILPKDGGKWLAGMENTRTRLMKILEESGAAPLENSSGKKFNPLEQEAIEKIPVKNLEKDNLVLEEARKGYKMYNKILRPAKVKVGIYEK
;
A
#
# COMPACT_ATOMS: atom_id res chain seq x y z
N MET A 1 -6.17 33.51 -13.09
CA MET A 1 -7.39 34.10 -12.56
C MET A 1 -7.11 35.57 -12.30
N THR A 2 -7.67 36.39 -13.13
CA THR A 2 -7.32 37.80 -13.32
C THR A 2 -8.06 38.68 -12.32
N GLN A 3 -7.33 39.63 -11.75
CA GLN A 3 -7.74 40.71 -10.80
C GLN A 3 -8.82 41.70 -11.33
N LYS A 4 -9.82 41.23 -12.07
CA LYS A 4 -10.80 42.13 -12.73
C LYS A 4 -12.26 41.99 -12.28
N GLU A 5 -12.52 41.26 -11.19
CA GLU A 5 -13.90 41.08 -10.69
C GLU A 5 -14.13 41.61 -9.27
N PHE A 6 -13.31 42.57 -8.82
CA PHE A 6 -13.67 43.43 -7.69
C PHE A 6 -14.06 44.81 -8.23
N GLU A 7 -15.01 44.86 -9.15
CA GLU A 7 -15.74 46.09 -9.37
C GLU A 7 -16.77 46.26 -8.24
N GLU A 8 -16.45 47.21 -7.36
CA GLU A 8 -17.33 47.76 -6.35
C GLU A 8 -18.71 48.01 -6.97
N ASN A 9 -19.69 47.23 -6.57
CA ASN A 9 -21.10 47.60 -6.74
C ASN A 9 -21.38 48.77 -5.81
N LYS A 10 -21.05 49.96 -6.27
CA LYS A 10 -21.53 51.24 -5.74
C LYS A 10 -22.92 51.52 -6.31
N ASP A 11 -23.87 50.63 -6.11
CA ASP A 11 -25.27 50.99 -6.21
C ASP A 11 -25.71 51.61 -4.89
N VAL A 12 -25.21 52.81 -4.66
CA VAL A 12 -25.89 53.76 -3.76
C VAL A 12 -27.10 54.27 -4.55
N GLU A 13 -28.21 53.51 -4.49
CA GLU A 13 -29.51 54.00 -4.92
C GLU A 13 -29.80 55.26 -4.12
N ILE A 14 -29.75 56.44 -4.82
CA ILE A 14 -30.22 57.72 -4.27
C ILE A 14 -31.73 57.55 -4.09
N VAL A 15 -32.15 57.39 -2.85
CA VAL A 15 -33.54 57.18 -2.47
C VAL A 15 -34.24 58.49 -2.71
N SER A 16 -35.24 58.52 -3.60
CA SER A 16 -36.09 59.69 -3.84
C SER A 16 -36.84 60.06 -2.55
N GLU A 17 -36.85 61.31 -2.22
CA GLU A 17 -37.41 61.89 -0.97
C GLU A 17 -38.92 61.59 -0.75
N ASP A 18 -39.61 60.94 -1.71
CA ASP A 18 -41.06 60.69 -1.69
C ASP A 18 -41.50 59.31 -1.18
N GLU A 19 -40.59 58.41 -0.80
CA GLU A 19 -40.99 57.10 -0.22
C GLU A 19 -41.16 57.20 1.30
N SER A 20 -42.33 56.73 1.80
CA SER A 20 -42.56 56.69 3.24
C SER A 20 -41.53 55.81 3.95
N ALA A 21 -41.07 56.21 5.14
CA ALA A 21 -40.06 55.51 5.92
C ALA A 21 -40.39 54.00 6.13
N GLU A 22 -41.66 53.68 6.19
CA GLU A 22 -42.15 52.32 6.31
C GLU A 22 -41.84 51.46 5.08
N THR A 23 -41.96 52.01 3.87
CA THR A 23 -41.65 51.34 2.60
C THR A 23 -40.16 51.08 2.46
N GLN A 24 -39.33 52.01 2.86
CA GLN A 24 -37.88 51.88 2.89
C GLN A 24 -37.43 50.80 3.89
N ILE A 25 -38.00 50.78 5.08
CA ILE A 25 -37.72 49.77 6.09
C ILE A 25 -38.10 48.35 5.57
N LYS A 26 -39.22 48.24 4.87
CA LYS A 26 -39.64 46.94 4.27
C LYS A 26 -38.66 46.48 3.21
N LYS A 27 -38.24 47.33 2.28
CA LYS A 27 -37.21 47.04 1.28
C LYS A 27 -35.89 46.60 1.91
N PHE A 28 -35.41 47.29 2.94
CA PHE A 28 -34.19 46.93 3.63
C PHE A 28 -34.31 45.57 4.36
N ARG A 29 -35.46 45.28 4.95
CA ARG A 29 -35.70 43.96 5.59
C ARG A 29 -35.70 42.85 4.57
N GLU A 30 -36.25 43.04 3.38
CA GLU A 30 -36.21 42.05 2.29
C GLU A 30 -34.79 41.83 1.78
N LYS A 31 -34.03 42.92 1.49
CA LYS A 31 -32.59 42.83 1.12
C LYS A 31 -31.76 42.14 2.19
N LEU A 32 -32.00 42.44 3.47
CA LEU A 32 -31.30 41.79 4.58
C LEU A 32 -31.61 40.30 4.65
N LYS A 33 -32.86 39.88 4.46
CA LYS A 33 -33.29 38.49 4.47
C LYS A 33 -32.65 37.72 3.30
N GLU A 34 -32.60 38.35 2.12
CA GLU A 34 -31.94 37.77 0.94
C GLU A 34 -30.43 37.61 1.15
N CYS A 35 -29.77 38.63 1.67
CA CYS A 35 -28.35 38.59 2.02
C CYS A 35 -28.06 37.51 3.07
N GLN A 36 -28.92 37.36 4.07
CA GLN A 36 -28.78 36.29 5.06
C GLN A 36 -28.92 34.91 4.42
N LYS A 37 -29.87 34.72 3.51
CA LYS A 37 -30.07 33.48 2.77
C LYS A 37 -28.83 33.12 1.93
N LEU A 38 -28.33 34.09 1.15
CA LEU A 38 -27.10 33.93 0.36
C LEU A 38 -25.89 33.57 1.24
N LYS A 39 -25.73 34.30 2.37
CA LYS A 39 -24.67 34.01 3.33
C LYS A 39 -24.71 32.55 3.83
N ASP A 40 -25.92 32.06 4.17
CA ASP A 40 -26.09 30.70 4.70
C ASP A 40 -25.86 29.67 3.61
N GLU A 41 -26.27 29.94 2.36
CA GLU A 41 -25.97 29.11 1.19
C GLU A 41 -24.46 29.04 0.92
N TYR A 42 -23.75 30.17 0.91
CA TYR A 42 -22.29 30.21 0.75
C TYR A 42 -21.57 29.53 1.90
N LEU A 43 -22.02 29.69 3.13
CA LEU A 43 -21.43 29.02 4.30
C LEU A 43 -21.58 27.51 4.19
N ALA A 44 -22.78 27.02 3.83
CA ALA A 44 -23.01 25.61 3.61
C ALA A 44 -22.15 25.03 2.46
N GLY A 45 -22.05 25.77 1.35
CA GLY A 45 -21.18 25.44 0.23
C GLY A 45 -19.72 25.37 0.61
N TRP A 46 -19.24 26.37 1.37
CA TRP A 46 -17.86 26.37 1.86
C TRP A 46 -17.56 25.21 2.81
N GLN A 47 -18.48 24.92 3.75
CA GLN A 47 -18.32 23.79 4.65
C GLN A 47 -18.24 22.46 3.89
N ARG A 48 -19.08 22.26 2.87
CA ARG A 48 -19.06 21.07 2.01
C ARG A 48 -17.74 20.99 1.25
N ALA A 49 -17.34 22.05 0.56
CA ALA A 49 -16.08 22.09 -0.18
C ALA A 49 -14.87 21.82 0.71
N ARG A 50 -14.87 22.35 1.95
CA ARG A 50 -13.83 22.06 2.94
C ARG A 50 -13.79 20.58 3.35
N ALA A 51 -14.95 19.97 3.55
CA ALA A 51 -15.04 18.54 3.88
C ALA A 51 -14.53 17.68 2.71
N ASP A 52 -14.95 18.00 1.50
CA ASP A 52 -14.52 17.29 0.28
C ASP A 52 -13.00 17.42 0.07
N PHE A 53 -12.44 18.61 0.29
CA PHE A 53 -10.99 18.82 0.22
C PHE A 53 -10.22 17.99 1.24
N ILE A 54 -10.70 17.91 2.48
CA ILE A 54 -10.07 17.08 3.53
C ILE A 54 -10.13 15.59 3.15
N ASN A 55 -11.26 15.14 2.61
CA ASN A 55 -11.41 13.76 2.18
C ASN A 55 -10.50 13.44 0.99
N ALA A 56 -10.50 14.29 -0.04
CA ALA A 56 -9.63 14.14 -1.20
C ALA A 56 -8.15 14.07 -0.82
N ARG A 57 -7.71 14.91 0.13
CA ARG A 57 -6.33 14.89 0.62
C ARG A 57 -5.98 13.59 1.36
N LYS A 58 -6.92 13.03 2.13
CA LYS A 58 -6.72 11.72 2.79
C LYS A 58 -6.62 10.60 1.76
N ASP A 59 -7.45 10.63 0.73
CA ASP A 59 -7.43 9.64 -0.34
C ASP A 59 -6.13 9.74 -1.15
N GLU A 60 -5.68 10.95 -1.50
CA GLU A 60 -4.39 11.17 -2.14
C GLU A 60 -3.20 10.63 -1.32
N GLU A 61 -3.19 10.87 -0.01
CA GLU A 61 -2.15 10.32 0.87
C GLU A 61 -2.16 8.77 0.89
N LYS A 62 -3.34 8.18 0.85
CA LYS A 62 -3.50 6.72 0.80
C LYS A 62 -3.00 6.16 -0.53
N GLU A 63 -3.44 6.73 -1.63
CA GLU A 63 -3.00 6.34 -2.98
C GLU A 63 -1.48 6.48 -3.13
N ARG A 64 -0.90 7.58 -2.65
CA ARG A 64 0.55 7.79 -2.65
C ARG A 64 1.29 6.69 -1.89
N LYS A 65 0.80 6.30 -0.71
CA LYS A 65 1.39 5.20 0.07
C LYS A 65 1.29 3.87 -0.67
N GLU A 66 0.15 3.59 -1.30
CA GLU A 66 -0.05 2.37 -2.09
C GLU A 66 0.85 2.35 -3.32
N PHE A 67 1.00 3.49 -4.02
CA PHE A 67 1.90 3.61 -5.16
C PHE A 67 3.37 3.36 -4.78
N ILE A 68 3.84 3.93 -3.67
CA ILE A 68 5.20 3.69 -3.17
C ILE A 68 5.39 2.19 -2.87
N ARG A 69 4.45 1.55 -2.20
CA ARG A 69 4.50 0.11 -1.91
C ARG A 69 4.54 -0.73 -3.18
N PHE A 70 3.74 -0.36 -4.17
CA PHE A 70 3.73 -1.05 -5.46
C PHE A 70 5.06 -0.92 -6.20
N ALA A 71 5.65 0.28 -6.23
CA ALA A 71 6.96 0.51 -6.83
C ALA A 71 8.07 -0.28 -6.14
N GLN A 72 8.05 -0.33 -4.81
CA GLN A 72 9.01 -1.11 -4.01
C GLN A 72 8.88 -2.61 -4.28
N ARG A 73 7.66 -3.12 -4.45
CA ARG A 73 7.40 -4.54 -4.70
C ARG A 73 8.20 -5.09 -5.87
N ASN A 74 8.18 -4.42 -7.01
CA ASN A 74 8.87 -4.87 -8.23
C ASN A 74 10.40 -4.98 -8.03
N ILE A 75 10.97 -4.07 -7.26
CA ILE A 75 12.40 -4.09 -6.93
C ILE A 75 12.70 -5.24 -5.97
N LEU A 76 11.88 -5.38 -4.93
CA LEU A 76 12.06 -6.44 -3.93
C LEU A 76 11.94 -7.83 -4.55
N GLU A 77 10.99 -8.06 -5.46
CA GLU A 77 10.86 -9.35 -6.16
C GLU A 77 12.14 -9.73 -6.91
N LYS A 78 12.79 -8.77 -7.59
CA LYS A 78 14.10 -9.01 -8.26
C LYS A 78 15.24 -9.25 -7.27
N LEU A 79 15.23 -8.59 -6.12
CA LEU A 79 16.21 -8.82 -5.05
C LEU A 79 16.01 -10.19 -4.38
N LEU A 80 14.78 -10.69 -4.32
CA LEU A 80 14.51 -12.04 -3.84
C LEU A 80 15.10 -13.10 -4.76
N ASP A 81 15.12 -12.89 -6.09
CA ASP A 81 15.78 -13.81 -7.02
C ASP A 81 17.29 -13.84 -6.78
N LEU A 82 17.90 -12.71 -6.42
CA LEU A 82 19.31 -12.67 -6.02
C LEU A 82 19.54 -13.44 -4.70
N ALA A 83 18.63 -13.28 -3.72
CA ALA A 83 18.72 -14.02 -2.45
C ALA A 83 18.63 -15.54 -2.66
N ASP A 84 17.77 -16.00 -3.58
CA ASP A 84 17.68 -17.42 -3.93
C ASP A 84 18.98 -17.94 -4.55
N ASN A 85 19.64 -17.16 -5.41
CA ASN A 85 20.92 -17.54 -5.98
C ASN A 85 22.00 -17.72 -4.90
N PHE A 86 21.99 -16.88 -3.85
CA PHE A 86 22.84 -17.08 -2.69
C PHE A 86 22.49 -18.37 -1.94
N ASP A 87 21.20 -18.63 -1.68
CA ASP A 87 20.78 -19.86 -1.00
C ASP A 87 21.19 -21.10 -1.80
N LEU A 88 21.07 -21.08 -3.14
CA LEU A 88 21.51 -22.16 -4.01
C LEU A 88 23.05 -22.34 -3.99
N ALA A 89 23.80 -21.23 -4.03
CA ALA A 89 25.25 -21.28 -3.96
C ALA A 89 25.74 -21.89 -2.63
N PHE A 90 25.07 -21.53 -1.51
CA PHE A 90 25.42 -22.08 -0.19
C PHE A 90 24.95 -23.55 -0.01
N ALA A 91 23.88 -23.98 -0.67
CA ALA A 91 23.46 -25.37 -0.67
C ALA A 91 24.53 -26.29 -1.29
N ASN A 92 25.28 -25.78 -2.27
CA ASN A 92 26.32 -26.49 -2.99
C ASN A 92 27.75 -26.21 -2.48
N ARG A 93 27.91 -25.70 -1.26
CA ARG A 93 29.20 -25.27 -0.69
C ARG A 93 30.24 -26.39 -0.57
N ASP A 94 29.79 -27.67 -0.50
CA ASP A 94 30.68 -28.81 -0.36
C ASP A 94 31.54 -29.07 -1.62
N ILE A 95 31.19 -28.45 -2.75
CA ILE A 95 31.93 -28.51 -4.02
C ILE A 95 33.09 -27.49 -4.05
N LEU A 96 33.12 -26.54 -3.09
CA LEU A 96 34.13 -25.48 -3.05
C LEU A 96 35.48 -26.01 -2.53
N PRO A 97 36.62 -25.49 -3.06
CA PRO A 97 37.93 -25.83 -2.54
C PRO A 97 38.08 -25.49 -1.06
N LYS A 98 38.81 -26.33 -0.31
CA LYS A 98 39.05 -26.15 1.14
C LYS A 98 39.69 -24.78 1.49
N ASP A 99 40.38 -24.13 0.56
CA ASP A 99 41.01 -22.84 0.74
C ASP A 99 40.05 -21.64 0.56
N GLY A 100 38.79 -21.89 0.23
CA GLY A 100 37.76 -20.85 -0.02
C GLY A 100 37.18 -20.17 1.21
N GLY A 101 37.64 -20.50 2.43
CA GLY A 101 36.97 -20.01 3.67
C GLY A 101 36.83 -18.51 3.81
N LYS A 102 37.81 -17.71 3.41
CA LYS A 102 37.74 -16.24 3.46
C LYS A 102 36.74 -15.69 2.42
N TRP A 103 36.74 -16.27 1.23
CA TRP A 103 35.79 -15.89 0.17
C TRP A 103 34.36 -16.24 0.59
N LEU A 104 34.16 -17.44 1.12
CA LEU A 104 32.85 -17.89 1.62
C LEU A 104 32.31 -16.97 2.72
N ALA A 105 33.16 -16.61 3.69
CA ALA A 105 32.77 -15.64 4.73
C ALA A 105 32.40 -14.27 4.17
N GLY A 106 33.07 -13.79 3.12
CA GLY A 106 32.71 -12.58 2.40
C GLY A 106 31.33 -12.68 1.73
N MET A 107 31.03 -13.79 1.12
CA MET A 107 29.74 -14.06 0.50
C MET A 107 28.61 -14.18 1.53
N GLU A 108 28.85 -14.84 2.67
CA GLU A 108 27.90 -14.90 3.79
C GLU A 108 27.57 -13.50 4.35
N ASN A 109 28.60 -12.66 4.52
CA ASN A 109 28.39 -11.27 4.92
C ASN A 109 27.55 -10.48 3.90
N THR A 110 27.80 -10.69 2.59
CA THR A 110 27.04 -10.03 1.53
C THR A 110 25.58 -10.50 1.55
N ARG A 111 25.33 -11.80 1.69
CA ARG A 111 23.99 -12.36 1.85
C ARG A 111 23.27 -11.79 3.07
N THR A 112 23.97 -11.73 4.21
CA THR A 112 23.42 -11.18 5.45
C THR A 112 23.00 -9.71 5.29
N ARG A 113 23.82 -8.92 4.60
CA ARG A 113 23.48 -7.52 4.28
C ARG A 113 22.26 -7.42 3.34
N LEU A 114 22.19 -8.27 2.33
CA LEU A 114 21.03 -8.32 1.43
C LEU A 114 19.75 -8.64 2.21
N MET A 115 19.80 -9.65 3.08
CA MET A 115 18.65 -10.05 3.90
C MET A 115 18.20 -8.90 4.82
N LYS A 116 19.16 -8.17 5.40
CA LYS A 116 18.87 -6.99 6.23
C LYS A 116 18.20 -5.87 5.42
N ILE A 117 18.66 -5.59 4.20
CA ILE A 117 18.05 -4.59 3.31
C ILE A 117 16.60 -5.01 2.97
N LEU A 118 16.35 -6.28 2.70
CA LEU A 118 15.01 -6.80 2.44
C LEU A 118 14.09 -6.59 3.65
N GLU A 119 14.57 -6.91 4.85
CA GLU A 119 13.82 -6.74 6.11
C GLU A 119 13.52 -5.25 6.39
N GLU A 120 14.52 -4.37 6.29
CA GLU A 120 14.36 -2.92 6.45
C GLU A 120 13.38 -2.33 5.43
N SER A 121 13.29 -2.93 4.23
CA SER A 121 12.32 -2.57 3.20
C SER A 121 10.91 -3.17 3.44
N GLY A 122 10.72 -3.90 4.55
CA GLY A 122 9.45 -4.49 4.95
C GLY A 122 9.15 -5.86 4.35
N ALA A 123 10.13 -6.47 3.66
CA ALA A 123 10.02 -7.85 3.18
C ALA A 123 10.48 -8.83 4.27
N ALA A 124 9.58 -9.72 4.70
CA ALA A 124 9.89 -10.74 5.69
C ALA A 124 9.67 -12.14 5.09
N PRO A 125 10.53 -13.13 5.40
CA PRO A 125 10.31 -14.50 4.98
C PRO A 125 9.03 -15.04 5.63
N LEU A 126 8.31 -15.90 4.91
CA LEU A 126 7.26 -16.72 5.50
C LEU A 126 7.88 -17.75 6.44
N GLU A 127 7.11 -18.19 7.41
CA GLU A 127 7.55 -19.26 8.29
C GLU A 127 7.83 -20.53 7.47
N ASN A 128 8.91 -21.23 7.84
CA ASN A 128 9.22 -22.53 7.22
C ASN A 128 8.02 -23.46 7.30
N SER A 129 7.63 -23.97 6.17
CA SER A 129 6.42 -24.77 5.99
C SER A 129 6.65 -26.26 6.11
N SER A 130 7.90 -26.72 6.15
CA SER A 130 8.22 -28.16 6.20
C SER A 130 7.57 -28.87 7.40
N GLY A 131 6.85 -29.94 7.14
CA GLY A 131 6.10 -30.69 8.13
C GLY A 131 4.74 -30.10 8.53
N LYS A 132 4.37 -28.93 7.99
CA LYS A 132 3.05 -28.29 8.22
C LYS A 132 2.08 -28.68 7.08
N LYS A 133 0.78 -28.51 7.32
CA LYS A 133 -0.23 -28.68 6.28
C LYS A 133 -0.06 -27.62 5.19
N PHE A 134 -0.25 -28.02 3.96
CA PHE A 134 -0.22 -27.13 2.81
C PHE A 134 -1.27 -26.03 2.90
N ASN A 135 -0.83 -24.78 2.73
CA ASN A 135 -1.70 -23.59 2.72
C ASN A 135 -1.64 -22.90 1.35
N PRO A 136 -2.68 -23.04 0.50
CA PRO A 136 -2.69 -22.42 -0.83
C PRO A 136 -2.60 -20.88 -0.84
N LEU A 137 -2.89 -20.21 0.28
CA LEU A 137 -2.82 -18.75 0.36
C LEU A 137 -1.38 -18.23 0.42
N GLU A 138 -0.44 -19.05 0.94
CA GLU A 138 0.95 -18.66 1.16
C GLU A 138 1.95 -19.51 0.37
N GLN A 139 1.48 -20.64 -0.20
CA GLN A 139 2.32 -21.66 -0.78
C GLN A 139 1.84 -22.06 -2.17
N GLU A 140 2.79 -22.40 -3.03
CA GLU A 140 2.59 -22.96 -4.36
C GLU A 140 3.19 -24.38 -4.40
N ALA A 141 2.36 -25.38 -4.63
CA ALA A 141 2.82 -26.76 -4.78
C ALA A 141 3.42 -26.95 -6.19
N ILE A 142 4.75 -27.12 -6.26
CA ILE A 142 5.46 -27.35 -7.53
C ILE A 142 5.58 -28.84 -7.87
N GLU A 143 5.53 -29.70 -6.86
CA GLU A 143 5.67 -31.13 -7.02
C GLU A 143 4.79 -31.87 -6.02
N LYS A 144 4.15 -32.95 -6.47
CA LYS A 144 3.34 -33.84 -5.66
C LYS A 144 4.11 -35.17 -5.52
N ILE A 145 4.47 -35.53 -4.30
CA ILE A 145 5.27 -36.73 -4.01
C ILE A 145 4.35 -37.78 -3.41
N PRO A 146 4.28 -39.00 -4.02
CA PRO A 146 3.50 -40.08 -3.48
C PRO A 146 4.07 -40.54 -2.13
N VAL A 147 3.21 -40.63 -1.12
CA VAL A 147 3.59 -41.07 0.23
C VAL A 147 2.74 -42.27 0.66
N LYS A 148 3.36 -43.25 1.33
CA LYS A 148 2.66 -44.44 1.85
C LYS A 148 2.04 -44.23 3.23
N ASN A 149 2.37 -43.12 3.91
CA ASN A 149 1.82 -42.81 5.23
C ASN A 149 0.71 -41.75 5.08
N LEU A 150 -0.50 -42.09 5.53
CA LEU A 150 -1.66 -41.21 5.53
C LEU A 150 -1.41 -39.90 6.32
N GLU A 151 -0.59 -39.95 7.37
CA GLU A 151 -0.24 -38.75 8.16
C GLU A 151 0.53 -37.71 7.36
N LYS A 152 1.19 -38.13 6.27
CA LYS A 152 1.93 -37.22 5.38
C LYS A 152 1.09 -36.69 4.21
N ASP A 153 -0.18 -37.07 4.16
CA ASP A 153 -1.08 -36.57 3.14
C ASP A 153 -1.33 -35.07 3.34
N ASN A 154 -1.21 -34.33 2.24
CA ASN A 154 -1.35 -32.87 2.22
C ASN A 154 -0.38 -32.12 3.17
N LEU A 155 0.76 -32.74 3.53
CA LEU A 155 1.84 -32.08 4.25
C LEU A 155 2.91 -31.56 3.28
N VAL A 156 3.50 -30.43 3.63
CA VAL A 156 4.70 -29.91 2.96
C VAL A 156 5.88 -30.79 3.38
N LEU A 157 6.45 -31.52 2.44
CA LEU A 157 7.61 -32.38 2.68
C LEU A 157 8.91 -31.58 2.62
N GLU A 158 8.98 -30.64 1.68
CA GLU A 158 10.17 -29.83 1.43
C GLU A 158 9.77 -28.44 0.94
N GLU A 159 10.46 -27.42 1.41
CA GLU A 159 10.38 -26.07 0.89
C GLU A 159 11.53 -25.83 -0.10
N ALA A 160 11.21 -25.91 -1.40
CA ALA A 160 12.19 -25.77 -2.48
C ALA A 160 12.61 -24.30 -2.67
N ARG A 161 11.72 -23.36 -2.39
CA ARG A 161 11.98 -21.91 -2.50
C ARG A 161 11.21 -21.16 -1.43
N LYS A 162 11.89 -20.28 -0.69
CA LYS A 162 11.29 -19.52 0.39
C LYS A 162 10.23 -18.52 -0.13
N GLY A 163 9.12 -18.46 0.56
CA GLY A 163 8.11 -17.44 0.38
C GLY A 163 8.45 -16.17 1.15
N TYR A 164 7.93 -15.04 0.69
CA TYR A 164 8.11 -13.74 1.33
C TYR A 164 6.81 -12.95 1.35
N LYS A 165 6.61 -12.18 2.41
CA LYS A 165 5.53 -11.21 2.56
C LYS A 165 6.10 -9.81 2.73
N MET A 166 5.36 -8.83 2.23
CA MET A 166 5.64 -7.42 2.47
C MET A 166 4.47 -6.80 3.22
N TYR A 167 4.71 -6.40 4.46
CA TYR A 167 3.66 -6.03 5.41
C TYR A 167 2.65 -7.19 5.56
N ASN A 168 1.38 -6.99 5.15
CA ASN A 168 0.32 -8.01 5.25
C ASN A 168 -0.04 -8.66 3.90
N LYS A 169 0.75 -8.41 2.83
CA LYS A 169 0.50 -8.99 1.50
C LYS A 169 1.61 -9.95 1.12
N ILE A 170 1.25 -11.07 0.50
CA ILE A 170 2.21 -12.00 -0.06
C ILE A 170 2.94 -11.31 -1.21
N LEU A 171 4.26 -11.22 -1.10
CA LEU A 171 5.14 -10.72 -2.14
C LEU A 171 5.41 -11.86 -3.15
N ARG A 172 5.73 -13.05 -2.60
CA ARG A 172 5.97 -14.27 -3.37
C ARG A 172 5.59 -15.49 -2.52
N PRO A 173 4.79 -16.43 -3.03
CA PRO A 173 4.48 -17.66 -2.31
C PRO A 173 5.73 -18.53 -2.13
N ALA A 174 5.75 -19.36 -1.11
CA ALA A 174 6.76 -20.39 -0.95
C ALA A 174 6.50 -21.51 -1.97
N LYS A 175 7.54 -21.99 -2.67
CA LYS A 175 7.43 -23.16 -3.54
C LYS A 175 7.74 -24.41 -2.76
N VAL A 176 6.77 -25.31 -2.70
CA VAL A 176 6.83 -26.49 -1.82
C VAL A 176 6.53 -27.78 -2.58
N LYS A 177 7.08 -28.87 -2.06
CA LYS A 177 6.73 -30.24 -2.47
C LYS A 177 5.76 -30.82 -1.44
N VAL A 178 4.61 -31.33 -1.91
CA VAL A 178 3.52 -31.78 -1.05
C VAL A 178 3.33 -33.29 -1.17
N GLY A 179 3.18 -33.95 -0.03
CA GLY A 179 2.87 -35.37 0.02
C GLY A 179 1.43 -35.63 -0.42
N ILE A 180 1.24 -36.67 -1.26
CA ILE A 180 -0.08 -37.20 -1.61
C ILE A 180 -0.10 -38.67 -1.27
N TYR A 181 -1.09 -39.05 -0.46
CA TYR A 181 -1.27 -40.45 -0.13
C TYR A 181 -1.75 -41.23 -1.36
N GLU A 182 -0.95 -42.21 -1.80
CA GLU A 182 -1.34 -43.21 -2.79
C GLU A 182 -1.49 -44.54 -2.08
N LYS A 183 -2.65 -45.15 -2.29
CA LYS A 183 -3.05 -46.44 -1.67
C LYS A 183 -2.37 -47.62 -2.32
#